data_9efe87f4561900db2385611273a7ce97
#
_entry.id   9efe87f4561900db2385611273a7ce97
#
_cell.length_a   1.000
_cell.length_b   1.000
_cell.length_c   1.000
_cell.angle_alpha   90.00
_cell.angle_beta   90.00
_cell.angle_gamma   90.00
#
_symmetry.space_group_name_H-M   'P 1'
#
loop_
_entity.id
_entity.type
_entity.pdbx_description
1 polymer ?
#
loop_
_entity_poly.entity_id
_entity_poly.type
_entity_poly.pdbx_seq_one_letter_code
_entity_poly.pdbx_strand_id
1 'polypeptide(L)'
;MDVGELLTYQPDRGAKRPREEDVSEESRVKQKTSSREPPRPAVLGEAESENKDSKEKILEKLMDQDEVDPEGELVDESTVKKMILTFEKRSYKNQELRIKFPDNPEKFMEAELDLNDIIQEMHVIATIPELYHLLVELNAVHSLLGLLSHDNTDILSLLQSSYTELQRRVEILSHKQGTLVDLLQELTDIDTLHESEEGAEVLIDALLEGQVVALLVQNMERLDETVKEEADGVHNTLAIVENMAEFRPGLCAEAAQQGLMQWLLKRIKAKMPFDANKLYCSEILAILLQNNDSTRELLGEMDGIDVLLQQLSVFKRHNPSTVEEQEMMENLFDGLCSCLMLPANRDRFLRGEGLQLMNLMLREKKQSRTSALKVLDHSMIGPEGSDNCHKFVDILGLRTIFPLFMKTPKKMRKTGISDKEHEEHVCSILASMLRNLKGQQRSRLLSKFTENDCEKVDRLMELHFKYLEGVQLADKRIDGEKHDMVRRGEILDDSMEDEFYLRRLDAGLFVLQLICYIMVEISSAGIPQLQQRVHQILNLRGGSVKTVRHIMREYAESMGDGKNEEFRQSEQKRIMDLLENF
;
A
#
# COMPACT_ATOMS: atom_id res chain seq x y z
N MET A 1 -0.19 12.52 18.11
CA MET A 1 0.21 11.56 17.05
C MET A 1 1.17 10.55 17.66
N ASP A 2 0.95 9.27 17.40
CA ASP A 2 1.84 8.21 17.88
C ASP A 2 3.15 8.25 17.09
N VAL A 3 4.29 8.08 17.77
CA VAL A 3 5.60 7.95 17.11
C VAL A 3 5.59 6.77 16.10
N GLY A 4 4.75 5.75 16.35
CA GLY A 4 4.48 4.66 15.43
C GLY A 4 3.78 5.11 14.13
N GLU A 5 2.85 6.05 14.20
CA GLU A 5 2.20 6.64 13.03
C GLU A 5 3.15 7.55 12.24
N LEU A 6 4.04 8.27 12.93
CA LEU A 6 5.06 9.10 12.29
C LEU A 6 6.13 8.27 11.57
N LEU A 7 6.42 7.06 12.04
CA LEU A 7 7.33 6.11 11.37
C LEU A 7 6.72 5.47 10.12
N THR A 8 5.39 5.50 9.97
CA THR A 8 4.68 5.04 8.78
C THR A 8 4.39 6.16 7.78
N TYR A 9 4.63 7.44 8.16
CA TYR A 9 4.49 8.56 7.25
C TYR A 9 5.54 8.47 6.14
N GLN A 10 5.12 8.04 4.97
CA GLN A 10 5.88 8.23 3.73
C GLN A 10 5.42 9.54 3.11
N PRO A 11 6.32 10.52 2.90
CA PRO A 11 5.99 11.67 2.10
C PRO A 11 5.60 11.18 0.70
N ASP A 12 4.50 11.72 0.21
CA ASP A 12 3.89 11.52 -1.09
C ASP A 12 4.92 11.12 -2.17
N ARG A 13 5.00 9.85 -2.50
CA ARG A 13 5.73 9.37 -3.67
C ARG A 13 4.84 9.54 -4.89
N GLY A 14 4.58 10.78 -5.23
CA GLY A 14 4.07 11.17 -6.53
C GLY A 14 5.10 10.89 -7.63
N ALA A 15 5.40 9.63 -7.86
CA ALA A 15 6.11 9.19 -9.05
C ALA A 15 5.09 8.58 -9.99
N LYS A 16 4.37 9.44 -10.72
CA LYS A 16 3.60 9.03 -11.88
C LYS A 16 4.54 8.31 -12.86
N ARG A 17 4.18 7.11 -13.27
CA ARG A 17 4.85 6.44 -14.40
C ARG A 17 4.80 7.35 -15.62
N PRO A 18 5.88 7.53 -16.40
CA PRO A 18 5.81 8.27 -17.66
C PRO A 18 4.95 7.46 -18.65
N ARG A 19 3.78 7.98 -19.00
CA ARG A 19 3.11 7.59 -20.24
C ARG A 19 3.90 8.19 -21.38
N GLU A 20 4.17 7.40 -22.41
CA GLU A 20 4.71 7.88 -23.67
C GLU A 20 3.77 8.90 -24.28
N GLU A 21 4.29 10.14 -24.41
CA GLU A 21 3.58 11.24 -25.06
C GLU A 21 3.63 11.03 -26.58
N ASP A 22 2.47 10.95 -27.21
CA ASP A 22 2.34 11.31 -28.60
C ASP A 22 1.76 12.73 -28.71
N VAL A 23 2.52 13.54 -29.44
CA VAL A 23 2.34 14.99 -29.60
C VAL A 23 1.25 15.30 -30.62
N SER A 24 0.26 16.10 -30.28
CA SER A 24 -0.28 17.08 -31.24
C SER A 24 -1.08 18.21 -30.58
N GLU A 25 -0.82 19.38 -31.11
CA GLU A 25 -1.11 20.74 -30.66
C GLU A 25 -2.59 21.19 -30.73
N GLU A 26 -2.88 22.09 -29.79
CA GLU A 26 -3.70 23.32 -29.90
C GLU A 26 -5.19 23.29 -30.25
N SER A 27 -6.03 23.75 -29.33
CA SER A 27 -6.69 25.06 -29.50
C SER A 27 -7.56 25.47 -28.31
N ARG A 28 -7.31 26.68 -27.82
CA ARG A 28 -8.12 27.45 -26.86
C ARG A 28 -9.49 27.82 -27.43
N VAL A 29 -10.55 27.85 -26.64
CA VAL A 29 -11.50 28.98 -26.58
C VAL A 29 -12.34 28.97 -25.29
N LYS A 30 -12.65 30.17 -24.83
CA LYS A 30 -13.14 30.69 -23.55
C LYS A 30 -14.63 30.49 -23.26
N GLN A 31 -14.91 30.31 -21.96
CA GLN A 31 -15.99 30.88 -21.10
C GLN A 31 -17.27 31.43 -21.72
N LYS A 32 -18.41 31.04 -21.14
CA LYS A 32 -19.34 32.03 -20.50
C LYS A 32 -20.37 31.37 -19.57
N THR A 33 -20.48 31.96 -18.41
CA THR A 33 -21.40 31.75 -17.29
C THR A 33 -22.86 32.05 -17.60
N SER A 34 -23.81 31.31 -16.98
CA SER A 34 -25.07 31.92 -16.51
C SER A 34 -25.80 31.03 -15.51
N SER A 35 -26.10 31.60 -14.39
CA SER A 35 -26.81 31.13 -13.21
C SER A 35 -28.32 30.92 -13.41
N ARG A 36 -28.93 29.93 -12.73
CA ARG A 36 -30.24 30.09 -12.07
C ARG A 36 -30.59 28.91 -11.15
N GLU A 37 -31.08 29.25 -9.99
CA GLU A 37 -31.51 28.45 -8.83
C GLU A 37 -32.87 27.74 -8.99
N PRO A 38 -33.23 26.83 -8.02
CA PRO A 38 -34.19 25.76 -8.16
C PRO A 38 -35.59 26.08 -7.60
N PRO A 39 -36.54 25.15 -7.61
CA PRO A 39 -37.31 24.90 -6.41
C PRO A 39 -37.56 23.43 -6.03
N ARG A 40 -37.68 23.23 -4.75
CA ARG A 40 -37.91 22.06 -3.90
C ARG A 40 -39.40 21.59 -3.88
N PRO A 41 -39.78 20.64 -3.01
CA PRO A 41 -40.02 19.19 -3.27
C PRO A 41 -41.46 18.77 -2.89
N ALA A 42 -41.80 17.50 -3.10
CA ALA A 42 -42.89 16.80 -2.39
C ALA A 42 -42.78 15.27 -2.53
N VAL A 43 -42.43 14.60 -1.49
CA VAL A 43 -43.13 13.70 -0.56
C VAL A 43 -43.77 12.41 -1.14
N LEU A 44 -43.10 11.28 -0.77
CA LEU A 44 -43.60 9.95 -0.29
C LEU A 44 -44.81 9.25 -0.93
N GLY A 45 -44.65 7.97 -1.25
CA GLY A 45 -45.72 6.96 -1.26
C GLY A 45 -45.32 5.62 -1.89
N GLU A 46 -45.39 4.60 -1.08
CA GLU A 46 -45.19 3.17 -1.30
C GLU A 46 -45.76 2.59 -2.60
N ALA A 47 -45.03 1.67 -3.28
CA ALA A 47 -45.59 0.46 -3.89
C ALA A 47 -44.54 -0.38 -4.65
N GLU A 48 -44.18 -1.52 -4.10
CA GLU A 48 -43.25 -2.53 -4.69
C GLU A 48 -43.89 -3.49 -5.72
N SER A 49 -45.06 -3.24 -6.26
CA SER A 49 -45.71 -4.18 -7.20
C SER A 49 -46.09 -3.64 -8.59
N GLU A 50 -45.78 -2.36 -8.87
CA GLU A 50 -46.14 -1.76 -10.18
C GLU A 50 -44.97 -1.60 -11.15
N ASN A 51 -43.78 -2.05 -10.80
CA ASN A 51 -42.54 -1.71 -11.51
C ASN A 51 -42.24 -2.57 -12.75
N LYS A 52 -42.92 -3.71 -12.97
CA LYS A 52 -42.75 -4.53 -14.19
C LYS A 52 -43.53 -4.00 -15.37
N ASP A 53 -44.78 -3.61 -15.16
CA ASP A 53 -45.65 -3.07 -16.24
C ASP A 53 -45.25 -1.66 -16.68
N SER A 54 -44.58 -0.91 -15.79
CA SER A 54 -44.10 0.44 -16.13
C SER A 54 -42.83 0.39 -16.99
N LYS A 55 -41.94 -0.58 -16.75
CA LYS A 55 -40.72 -0.78 -17.56
C LYS A 55 -41.05 -1.21 -18.99
N GLU A 56 -42.01 -2.11 -19.19
CA GLU A 56 -42.42 -2.53 -20.52
C GLU A 56 -43.07 -1.39 -21.34
N LYS A 57 -43.89 -0.55 -20.73
CA LYS A 57 -44.52 0.59 -21.40
C LYS A 57 -43.55 1.74 -21.69
N ILE A 58 -42.49 1.91 -20.93
CA ILE A 58 -41.43 2.88 -21.20
C ILE A 58 -40.55 2.35 -22.34
N LEU A 59 -40.25 1.05 -22.35
CA LEU A 59 -39.49 0.39 -23.40
C LEU A 59 -40.19 0.52 -24.78
N GLU A 60 -41.51 0.31 -24.84
CA GLU A 60 -42.33 0.41 -26.07
C GLU A 60 -42.42 1.85 -26.61
N LYS A 61 -42.45 2.86 -25.69
CA LYS A 61 -42.48 4.27 -26.08
C LYS A 61 -41.14 4.83 -26.59
N LEU A 62 -40.03 4.27 -26.18
CA LEU A 62 -38.69 4.69 -26.62
C LEU A 62 -38.29 4.02 -27.95
N MET A 63 -38.89 2.88 -28.29
CA MET A 63 -38.60 2.16 -29.54
C MET A 63 -39.29 2.71 -30.78
N ASP A 64 -40.30 3.59 -30.64
CA ASP A 64 -41.05 4.20 -31.78
C ASP A 64 -40.43 5.51 -32.31
N GLN A 65 -39.21 5.89 -31.82
CA GLN A 65 -38.46 7.04 -32.34
C GLN A 65 -37.17 6.55 -33.04
N ASP A 66 -37.35 5.99 -34.23
CA ASP A 66 -36.25 5.64 -35.12
C ASP A 66 -35.86 6.78 -36.06
N GLU A 67 -34.50 6.79 -36.31
CA GLU A 67 -33.78 7.48 -37.38
C GLU A 67 -33.44 8.96 -37.19
N VAL A 68 -32.23 9.20 -36.62
CA VAL A 68 -31.37 10.36 -36.93
C VAL A 68 -29.91 9.93 -36.99
N ASP A 69 -29.22 10.40 -38.04
CA ASP A 69 -27.83 10.08 -38.42
C ASP A 69 -26.76 10.33 -37.35
N PRO A 70 -25.66 9.54 -37.33
CA PRO A 70 -24.58 9.67 -36.35
C PRO A 70 -23.46 10.58 -36.86
N GLU A 71 -23.52 11.87 -36.63
CA GLU A 71 -22.33 12.73 -36.64
C GLU A 71 -22.37 13.74 -35.50
N GLY A 72 -21.65 13.42 -34.38
CA GLY A 72 -21.22 14.42 -33.42
C GLY A 72 -22.18 14.80 -32.30
N GLU A 73 -23.10 13.94 -31.87
CA GLU A 73 -23.92 14.23 -30.69
C GLU A 73 -23.12 14.01 -29.41
N LEU A 74 -23.11 15.04 -28.56
CA LEU A 74 -22.68 14.91 -27.16
C LEU A 74 -23.51 13.81 -26.51
N VAL A 75 -22.82 12.84 -25.88
CA VAL A 75 -23.50 11.75 -25.16
C VAL A 75 -24.27 12.36 -23.99
N ASP A 76 -25.60 12.36 -24.11
CA ASP A 76 -26.50 12.89 -23.10
C ASP A 76 -27.13 11.78 -22.26
N GLU A 77 -27.84 12.16 -21.21
CA GLU A 77 -28.55 11.25 -20.31
C GLU A 77 -29.49 10.29 -21.07
N SER A 78 -30.12 10.76 -22.16
CA SER A 78 -31.06 9.96 -22.93
C SER A 78 -30.36 8.87 -23.76
N THR A 79 -29.19 9.18 -24.27
CA THR A 79 -28.32 8.23 -25.00
C THR A 79 -27.79 7.14 -24.06
N VAL A 80 -27.31 7.51 -22.89
CA VAL A 80 -26.85 6.54 -21.85
C VAL A 80 -28.01 5.62 -21.42
N LYS A 81 -29.21 6.16 -21.18
CA LYS A 81 -30.40 5.36 -20.85
C LYS A 81 -30.74 4.37 -21.95
N LYS A 82 -30.68 4.76 -23.22
CA LYS A 82 -30.91 3.86 -24.37
C LYS A 82 -29.88 2.74 -24.44
N MET A 83 -28.59 3.07 -24.21
CA MET A 83 -27.51 2.09 -24.20
C MET A 83 -27.72 1.06 -23.09
N ILE A 84 -28.02 1.50 -21.88
CA ILE A 84 -28.29 0.62 -20.72
C ILE A 84 -29.49 -0.29 -21.00
N LEU A 85 -30.61 0.24 -21.53
CA LEU A 85 -31.79 -0.55 -21.88
C LEU A 85 -31.50 -1.55 -23.00
N THR A 86 -30.67 -1.20 -23.98
CA THR A 86 -30.24 -2.10 -25.04
C THR A 86 -29.37 -3.22 -24.47
N PHE A 87 -28.45 -2.89 -23.57
CA PHE A 87 -27.63 -3.86 -22.85
C PHE A 87 -28.49 -4.86 -22.07
N GLU A 88 -29.44 -4.40 -21.26
CA GLU A 88 -30.34 -5.25 -20.48
C GLU A 88 -31.13 -6.20 -21.40
N LYS A 89 -31.66 -5.70 -22.54
CA LYS A 89 -32.39 -6.51 -23.51
C LYS A 89 -31.49 -7.59 -24.14
N ARG A 90 -30.26 -7.23 -24.53
CA ARG A 90 -29.32 -8.17 -25.16
C ARG A 90 -28.82 -9.19 -24.11
N SER A 91 -28.60 -8.79 -22.87
CA SER A 91 -28.23 -9.67 -21.76
C SER A 91 -29.34 -10.70 -21.48
N TYR A 92 -30.59 -10.24 -21.37
CA TYR A 92 -31.75 -11.13 -21.18
C TYR A 92 -31.91 -12.13 -22.34
N LYS A 93 -31.83 -11.68 -23.59
CA LYS A 93 -31.89 -12.54 -24.79
C LYS A 93 -30.79 -13.60 -24.78
N ASN A 94 -29.59 -13.20 -24.41
CA ASN A 94 -28.44 -14.11 -24.29
C ASN A 94 -28.67 -15.19 -23.24
N GLN A 95 -29.11 -14.80 -22.05
CA GLN A 95 -29.43 -15.73 -20.96
C GLN A 95 -30.56 -16.70 -21.34
N GLU A 96 -31.62 -16.19 -21.95
CA GLU A 96 -32.74 -17.01 -22.43
C GLU A 96 -32.28 -18.07 -23.43
N LEU A 97 -31.45 -17.70 -24.39
CA LEU A 97 -30.95 -18.62 -25.42
C LEU A 97 -30.00 -19.67 -24.84
N ARG A 98 -29.17 -19.30 -23.87
CA ARG A 98 -28.30 -20.23 -23.14
C ARG A 98 -29.11 -21.26 -22.36
N ILE A 99 -30.14 -20.82 -21.65
CA ILE A 99 -31.04 -21.74 -20.91
C ILE A 99 -31.80 -22.67 -21.85
N LYS A 100 -32.25 -22.15 -23.00
CA LYS A 100 -33.01 -22.95 -23.99
C LYS A 100 -32.15 -23.95 -24.75
N PHE A 101 -30.90 -23.64 -24.97
CA PHE A 101 -29.98 -24.42 -25.81
C PHE A 101 -28.61 -24.63 -25.17
N PRO A 102 -28.53 -25.21 -23.97
CA PRO A 102 -27.25 -25.34 -23.24
C PRO A 102 -26.20 -26.13 -24.04
N ASP A 103 -26.64 -27.14 -24.79
CA ASP A 103 -25.77 -28.03 -25.56
C ASP A 103 -25.49 -27.55 -27.00
N ASN A 104 -26.05 -26.38 -27.42
CA ASN A 104 -25.96 -25.87 -28.79
C ASN A 104 -25.46 -24.42 -28.85
N PRO A 105 -24.14 -24.18 -28.67
CA PRO A 105 -23.56 -22.84 -28.66
C PRO A 105 -23.81 -22.01 -29.90
N GLU A 106 -23.94 -22.66 -31.08
CA GLU A 106 -24.22 -21.99 -32.34
C GLU A 106 -25.52 -21.15 -32.34
N LYS A 107 -26.48 -21.52 -31.47
CA LYS A 107 -27.78 -20.86 -31.40
C LYS A 107 -27.78 -19.59 -30.56
N PHE A 108 -26.78 -19.42 -29.70
CA PHE A 108 -26.64 -18.20 -28.88
C PHE A 108 -25.38 -17.38 -29.22
N MET A 109 -24.56 -17.84 -30.20
CA MET A 109 -23.35 -17.13 -30.63
C MET A 109 -23.64 -15.71 -31.13
N GLU A 110 -24.67 -15.52 -31.92
CA GLU A 110 -25.08 -14.20 -32.42
C GLU A 110 -25.46 -13.28 -31.23
N ALA A 111 -26.20 -13.81 -30.26
CA ALA A 111 -26.55 -13.04 -29.07
C ALA A 111 -25.33 -12.75 -28.16
N GLU A 112 -24.29 -13.58 -28.19
CA GLU A 112 -23.00 -13.29 -27.52
C GLU A 112 -22.29 -12.10 -28.20
N LEU A 113 -22.22 -12.10 -29.51
CA LEU A 113 -21.63 -10.98 -30.25
C LEU A 113 -22.43 -9.70 -30.05
N ASP A 114 -23.77 -9.75 -30.21
CA ASP A 114 -24.67 -8.61 -29.94
C ASP A 114 -24.41 -8.02 -28.52
N LEU A 115 -24.21 -8.90 -27.52
CA LEU A 115 -23.96 -8.47 -26.15
C LEU A 115 -22.55 -7.87 -25.97
N ASN A 116 -21.54 -8.42 -26.62
CA ASN A 116 -20.19 -7.87 -26.60
C ASN A 116 -20.15 -6.48 -27.27
N ASP A 117 -20.83 -6.32 -28.41
CA ASP A 117 -20.88 -5.04 -29.11
C ASP A 117 -21.47 -3.93 -28.23
N ILE A 118 -22.56 -4.20 -27.50
CA ILE A 118 -23.15 -3.17 -26.64
C ILE A 118 -22.27 -2.87 -25.43
N ILE A 119 -21.54 -3.86 -24.87
CA ILE A 119 -20.57 -3.61 -23.79
C ILE A 119 -19.46 -2.69 -24.30
N GLN A 120 -18.96 -2.89 -25.51
CA GLN A 120 -18.00 -1.98 -26.15
C GLN A 120 -18.57 -0.57 -26.36
N GLU A 121 -19.84 -0.43 -26.82
CA GLU A 121 -20.48 0.88 -26.92
C GLU A 121 -20.58 1.58 -25.56
N MET A 122 -20.77 0.83 -24.46
CA MET A 122 -20.86 1.39 -23.10
C MET A 122 -19.57 1.99 -22.56
N HIS A 123 -18.39 1.73 -23.17
CA HIS A 123 -17.12 2.36 -22.76
C HIS A 123 -17.18 3.90 -22.82
N VAL A 124 -18.04 4.47 -23.66
CA VAL A 124 -18.24 5.92 -23.69
C VAL A 124 -18.80 6.46 -22.36
N ILE A 125 -19.51 5.64 -21.57
CA ILE A 125 -20.06 6.06 -20.27
C ILE A 125 -18.93 6.35 -19.29
N ALA A 126 -17.80 5.63 -19.40
CA ALA A 126 -16.64 5.85 -18.54
C ALA A 126 -16.05 7.28 -18.68
N THR A 127 -16.32 7.96 -19.79
CA THR A 127 -15.86 9.35 -19.99
C THR A 127 -16.78 10.41 -19.38
N ILE A 128 -17.89 10.02 -18.74
CA ILE A 128 -18.91 10.94 -18.21
C ILE A 128 -19.33 10.50 -16.80
N PRO A 129 -18.47 10.69 -15.78
CA PRO A 129 -18.73 10.17 -14.45
C PRO A 129 -19.96 10.79 -13.77
N GLU A 130 -20.42 11.97 -14.20
CA GLU A 130 -21.65 12.57 -13.69
C GLU A 130 -22.89 11.71 -13.99
N LEU A 131 -22.83 10.83 -15.00
CA LEU A 131 -23.94 9.95 -15.40
C LEU A 131 -23.85 8.53 -14.79
N TYR A 132 -22.88 8.25 -13.91
CA TYR A 132 -22.73 6.93 -13.28
C TYR A 132 -23.96 6.53 -12.43
N HIS A 133 -24.67 7.50 -11.87
CA HIS A 133 -25.91 7.24 -11.15
C HIS A 133 -26.95 6.50 -12.00
N LEU A 134 -26.95 6.67 -13.34
CA LEU A 134 -27.87 5.95 -14.24
C LEU A 134 -27.57 4.45 -14.31
N LEU A 135 -26.31 4.05 -14.23
CA LEU A 135 -25.92 2.63 -14.18
C LEU A 135 -26.50 1.95 -12.94
N VAL A 136 -26.57 2.68 -11.82
CA VAL A 136 -27.11 2.20 -10.56
C VAL A 136 -28.64 2.25 -10.55
N GLU A 137 -29.26 3.37 -10.92
CA GLU A 137 -30.71 3.53 -10.95
C GLU A 137 -31.40 2.53 -11.89
N LEU A 138 -30.79 2.23 -13.04
CA LEU A 138 -31.32 1.26 -14.00
C LEU A 138 -30.84 -0.18 -13.72
N ASN A 139 -30.12 -0.40 -12.60
CA ASN A 139 -29.66 -1.71 -12.16
C ASN A 139 -28.66 -2.40 -13.13
N ALA A 140 -27.98 -1.61 -14.00
CA ALA A 140 -27.02 -2.14 -14.96
C ALA A 140 -25.78 -2.71 -14.27
N VAL A 141 -25.33 -2.13 -13.15
CA VAL A 141 -24.19 -2.64 -12.35
C VAL A 141 -24.44 -4.10 -11.96
N HIS A 142 -25.63 -4.41 -11.43
CA HIS A 142 -25.95 -5.79 -11.04
C HIS A 142 -25.94 -6.75 -12.25
N SER A 143 -26.45 -6.32 -13.40
CA SER A 143 -26.44 -7.13 -14.61
C SER A 143 -25.02 -7.34 -15.16
N LEU A 144 -24.15 -6.31 -15.12
CA LEU A 144 -22.73 -6.42 -15.47
C LEU A 144 -22.00 -7.42 -14.55
N LEU A 145 -22.17 -7.29 -13.23
CA LEU A 145 -21.58 -8.22 -12.27
C LEU A 145 -22.13 -9.66 -12.44
N GLY A 146 -23.42 -9.80 -12.80
CA GLY A 146 -24.01 -11.08 -13.14
C GLY A 146 -23.30 -11.77 -14.31
N LEU A 147 -22.75 -11.02 -15.27
CA LEU A 147 -21.99 -11.59 -16.38
C LEU A 147 -20.60 -12.11 -15.96
N LEU A 148 -19.99 -11.57 -14.88
CA LEU A 148 -18.76 -12.11 -14.30
C LEU A 148 -18.99 -13.46 -13.62
N SER A 149 -20.16 -13.65 -13.01
CA SER A 149 -20.49 -14.85 -12.23
C SER A 149 -20.90 -16.05 -13.08
N HIS A 150 -21.25 -15.84 -14.35
CA HIS A 150 -21.72 -16.94 -15.21
C HIS A 150 -20.61 -17.97 -15.48
N ASP A 151 -20.80 -19.16 -14.90
CA ASP A 151 -19.98 -20.33 -15.15
C ASP A 151 -20.03 -20.76 -16.62
N ASN A 152 -18.92 -20.56 -17.30
CA ASN A 152 -18.67 -21.19 -18.61
C ASN A 152 -18.16 -22.63 -18.49
N THR A 153 -18.31 -23.26 -17.33
CA THR A 153 -17.81 -24.61 -17.06
C THR A 153 -18.50 -25.70 -17.90
N ASP A 154 -19.73 -25.45 -18.38
CA ASP A 154 -20.44 -26.44 -19.19
C ASP A 154 -19.87 -26.60 -20.61
N ILE A 155 -19.08 -25.64 -21.09
CA ILE A 155 -18.44 -25.71 -22.41
C ILE A 155 -17.18 -26.59 -22.38
N LEU A 156 -16.48 -26.66 -21.26
CA LEU A 156 -15.31 -27.53 -21.10
C LEU A 156 -15.64 -29.03 -21.19
N SER A 157 -16.84 -29.43 -20.79
CA SER A 157 -17.26 -30.85 -20.84
C SER A 157 -17.65 -31.32 -22.25
N LEU A 158 -18.04 -30.40 -23.14
CA LEU A 158 -18.40 -30.69 -24.55
C LEU A 158 -17.21 -30.70 -25.50
N LEU A 159 -16.01 -30.40 -25.03
CA LEU A 159 -14.80 -30.13 -25.80
C LEU A 159 -14.07 -31.35 -26.36
N GLN A 160 -14.64 -32.55 -26.34
CA GLN A 160 -13.97 -33.75 -26.88
C GLN A 160 -14.11 -33.96 -28.38
N SER A 161 -14.81 -33.11 -29.16
CA SER A 161 -15.18 -33.51 -30.51
C SER A 161 -14.68 -32.66 -31.70
N SER A 162 -14.03 -31.50 -31.58
CA SER A 162 -13.43 -30.81 -32.76
C SER A 162 -12.48 -29.68 -32.40
N TYR A 163 -11.20 -29.86 -32.67
CA TYR A 163 -10.10 -28.98 -32.30
C TYR A 163 -10.13 -27.54 -32.88
N THR A 164 -10.59 -27.34 -34.07
CA THR A 164 -10.60 -26.05 -34.80
C THR A 164 -11.78 -25.14 -34.45
N GLU A 165 -12.94 -25.71 -34.22
CA GLU A 165 -14.16 -24.99 -33.81
C GLU A 165 -14.07 -24.55 -32.35
N LEU A 166 -13.28 -25.25 -31.57
CA LEU A 166 -13.00 -25.04 -30.18
C LEU A 166 -12.18 -23.78 -29.93
N GLN A 167 -11.11 -23.60 -30.68
CA GLN A 167 -10.21 -22.44 -30.55
C GLN A 167 -10.99 -21.13 -30.79
N ARG A 168 -11.85 -21.11 -31.82
CA ARG A 168 -12.69 -19.97 -32.13
C ARG A 168 -13.73 -19.66 -31.03
N ARG A 169 -14.23 -20.66 -30.32
CA ARG A 169 -15.21 -20.52 -29.22
C ARG A 169 -14.57 -20.02 -27.93
N VAL A 170 -13.38 -20.50 -27.61
CA VAL A 170 -12.59 -20.01 -26.47
C VAL A 170 -12.19 -18.54 -26.69
N GLU A 171 -11.79 -18.17 -27.91
CA GLU A 171 -11.46 -16.79 -28.27
C GLU A 171 -12.66 -15.84 -28.09
N ILE A 172 -13.89 -16.22 -28.50
CA ILE A 172 -15.09 -15.37 -28.36
C ILE A 172 -15.47 -15.19 -26.87
N LEU A 173 -15.29 -16.22 -26.04
CA LEU A 173 -15.69 -16.18 -24.64
C LEU A 173 -14.64 -15.48 -23.76
N SER A 174 -13.36 -15.66 -24.05
CA SER A 174 -12.30 -14.90 -23.38
C SER A 174 -12.37 -13.43 -23.76
N HIS A 175 -12.69 -13.14 -25.02
CA HIS A 175 -12.87 -11.76 -25.49
C HIS A 175 -14.02 -11.03 -24.78
N LYS A 176 -15.15 -11.69 -24.52
CA LYS A 176 -16.29 -11.10 -23.80
C LYS A 176 -15.96 -10.76 -22.34
N GLN A 177 -15.27 -11.65 -21.63
CA GLN A 177 -14.86 -11.38 -20.24
C GLN A 177 -13.79 -10.28 -20.19
N GLY A 178 -12.88 -10.25 -21.16
CA GLY A 178 -11.92 -9.17 -21.34
C GLY A 178 -12.63 -7.82 -21.50
N THR A 179 -13.55 -7.70 -22.45
CA THR A 179 -14.28 -6.44 -22.71
C THR A 179 -15.05 -5.94 -21.50
N LEU A 180 -15.63 -6.84 -20.69
CA LEU A 180 -16.33 -6.44 -19.46
C LEU A 180 -15.37 -5.97 -18.38
N VAL A 181 -14.23 -6.66 -18.20
CA VAL A 181 -13.19 -6.25 -17.26
C VAL A 181 -12.56 -4.93 -17.70
N ASP A 182 -12.35 -4.73 -19.00
CA ASP A 182 -11.87 -3.46 -19.58
C ASP A 182 -12.86 -2.32 -19.30
N LEU A 183 -14.17 -2.54 -19.52
CA LEU A 183 -15.19 -1.55 -19.15
C LEU A 183 -15.18 -1.22 -17.65
N LEU A 184 -15.11 -2.21 -16.79
CA LEU A 184 -15.05 -1.97 -15.35
C LEU A 184 -13.77 -1.24 -14.94
N GLN A 185 -12.64 -1.50 -15.60
CA GLN A 185 -11.38 -0.82 -15.35
C GLN A 185 -11.46 0.66 -15.76
N GLU A 186 -12.08 0.97 -16.90
CA GLU A 186 -12.30 2.36 -17.34
C GLU A 186 -13.29 3.10 -16.44
N LEU A 187 -14.40 2.45 -16.02
CA LEU A 187 -15.39 3.03 -15.10
C LEU A 187 -14.79 3.31 -13.70
N THR A 188 -13.75 2.60 -13.31
CA THR A 188 -13.07 2.77 -12.02
C THR A 188 -11.73 3.48 -12.16
N ASP A 189 -11.39 4.05 -13.32
CA ASP A 189 -10.16 4.82 -13.49
C ASP A 189 -10.10 5.98 -12.50
N ILE A 190 -8.98 6.08 -11.79
CA ILE A 190 -8.86 7.00 -10.66
C ILE A 190 -8.95 8.48 -11.07
N ASP A 191 -8.40 8.83 -12.24
CA ASP A 191 -8.49 10.19 -12.75
C ASP A 191 -9.96 10.54 -13.05
N THR A 192 -10.73 9.59 -13.61
CA THR A 192 -12.17 9.74 -13.88
C THR A 192 -13.00 9.79 -12.60
N LEU A 193 -12.72 8.94 -11.61
CA LEU A 193 -13.41 8.96 -10.31
C LEU A 193 -13.24 10.30 -9.59
N HIS A 194 -12.11 10.97 -9.75
CA HIS A 194 -11.87 12.29 -9.16
C HIS A 194 -12.56 13.45 -9.92
N GLU A 195 -13.03 13.24 -11.15
CA GLU A 195 -13.80 14.26 -11.88
C GLU A 195 -15.21 14.48 -11.31
N SER A 196 -15.83 13.42 -10.74
CA SER A 196 -17.14 13.48 -10.09
C SER A 196 -17.22 12.55 -8.88
N GLU A 197 -16.84 13.06 -7.70
CA GLU A 197 -16.87 12.28 -6.45
C GLU A 197 -18.26 11.69 -6.15
N GLU A 198 -19.35 12.44 -6.40
CA GLU A 198 -20.72 11.97 -6.16
C GLU A 198 -21.09 10.77 -7.06
N GLY A 199 -20.76 10.84 -8.36
CA GLY A 199 -20.97 9.75 -9.30
C GLY A 199 -20.12 8.53 -8.97
N ALA A 200 -18.87 8.76 -8.60
CA ALA A 200 -17.92 7.73 -8.19
C ALA A 200 -18.37 6.99 -6.92
N GLU A 201 -18.81 7.71 -5.87
CA GLU A 201 -19.31 7.08 -4.64
C GLU A 201 -20.50 6.16 -4.91
N VAL A 202 -21.47 6.61 -5.70
CA VAL A 202 -22.66 5.83 -6.05
C VAL A 202 -22.28 4.55 -6.83
N LEU A 203 -21.34 4.65 -7.77
CA LEU A 203 -20.87 3.49 -8.54
C LEU A 203 -20.11 2.50 -7.66
N ILE A 204 -19.15 2.98 -6.87
CA ILE A 204 -18.32 2.15 -5.99
C ILE A 204 -19.18 1.43 -4.95
N ASP A 205 -20.17 2.12 -4.36
CA ASP A 205 -21.11 1.50 -3.43
C ASP A 205 -21.88 0.35 -4.09
N ALA A 206 -22.40 0.56 -5.30
CA ALA A 206 -23.14 -0.47 -6.03
C ALA A 206 -22.25 -1.67 -6.42
N LEU A 207 -20.99 -1.43 -6.80
CA LEU A 207 -20.02 -2.49 -7.07
C LEU A 207 -19.72 -3.31 -5.82
N LEU A 208 -19.56 -2.66 -4.67
CA LEU A 208 -19.31 -3.32 -3.38
C LEU A 208 -20.52 -4.12 -2.89
N GLU A 209 -21.72 -3.57 -2.98
CA GLU A 209 -22.96 -4.28 -2.67
C GLU A 209 -23.12 -5.54 -3.54
N GLY A 210 -22.68 -5.46 -4.79
CA GLY A 210 -22.65 -6.59 -5.71
C GLY A 210 -21.48 -7.56 -5.51
N GLN A 211 -20.64 -7.39 -4.48
CA GLN A 211 -19.48 -8.23 -4.17
C GLN A 211 -18.47 -8.34 -5.34
N VAL A 212 -18.21 -7.23 -6.01
CA VAL A 212 -17.36 -7.19 -7.22
C VAL A 212 -16.00 -7.86 -7.00
N VAL A 213 -15.34 -7.66 -5.84
CA VAL A 213 -14.01 -8.24 -5.59
C VAL A 213 -14.06 -9.76 -5.57
N ALA A 214 -15.05 -10.37 -4.92
CA ALA A 214 -15.22 -11.82 -4.92
C ALA A 214 -15.42 -12.38 -6.33
N LEU A 215 -16.24 -11.70 -7.14
CA LEU A 215 -16.49 -12.10 -8.53
C LEU A 215 -15.25 -11.95 -9.41
N LEU A 216 -14.48 -10.87 -9.24
CA LEU A 216 -13.22 -10.63 -9.94
C LEU A 216 -12.16 -11.68 -9.56
N VAL A 217 -12.02 -12.01 -8.27
CA VAL A 217 -11.11 -13.08 -7.82
C VAL A 217 -11.51 -14.44 -8.41
N GLN A 218 -12.80 -14.77 -8.39
CA GLN A 218 -13.31 -16.00 -8.99
C GLN A 218 -13.05 -16.04 -10.51
N ASN A 219 -13.14 -14.89 -11.19
CA ASN A 219 -12.81 -14.79 -12.60
C ASN A 219 -11.31 -15.03 -12.84
N MET A 220 -10.43 -14.37 -12.08
CA MET A 220 -8.96 -14.56 -12.20
C MET A 220 -8.51 -16.00 -11.94
N GLU A 221 -9.20 -16.76 -11.09
CA GLU A 221 -8.87 -18.17 -10.82
C GLU A 221 -9.05 -19.08 -12.04
N ARG A 222 -9.86 -18.67 -13.01
CA ARG A 222 -10.18 -19.42 -14.23
C ARG A 222 -9.26 -19.07 -15.40
N LEU A 223 -8.59 -17.91 -15.36
CA LEU A 223 -7.76 -17.40 -16.46
C LEU A 223 -6.42 -18.14 -16.54
N ASP A 224 -5.99 -18.47 -17.74
CA ASP A 224 -4.69 -19.04 -18.05
C ASP A 224 -3.71 -17.94 -18.53
N GLU A 225 -2.91 -17.42 -17.62
CA GLU A 225 -1.94 -16.36 -17.92
C GLU A 225 -0.85 -16.75 -18.95
N THR A 226 -0.84 -17.95 -19.48
CA THR A 226 0.00 -18.31 -20.64
C THR A 226 -0.57 -17.77 -21.96
N VAL A 227 -1.85 -17.42 -21.97
CA VAL A 227 -2.54 -16.73 -23.06
C VAL A 227 -2.47 -15.22 -22.78
N LYS A 228 -2.01 -14.45 -23.76
CA LYS A 228 -1.75 -13.02 -23.56
C LYS A 228 -3.01 -12.25 -23.16
N GLU A 229 -4.10 -12.47 -23.85
CA GLU A 229 -5.39 -11.80 -23.63
C GLU A 229 -5.94 -12.10 -22.22
N GLU A 230 -5.74 -13.31 -21.73
CA GLU A 230 -6.14 -13.69 -20.37
C GLU A 230 -5.20 -13.11 -19.31
N ALA A 231 -3.90 -13.00 -19.62
CA ALA A 231 -2.93 -12.29 -18.77
C ALA A 231 -3.24 -10.79 -18.68
N ASP A 232 -3.63 -10.15 -19.79
CA ASP A 232 -4.08 -8.76 -19.82
C ASP A 232 -5.37 -8.60 -18.97
N GLY A 233 -6.31 -9.57 -19.04
CA GLY A 233 -7.52 -9.60 -18.19
C GLY A 233 -7.20 -9.67 -16.68
N VAL A 234 -6.19 -10.44 -16.28
CA VAL A 234 -5.70 -10.46 -14.89
C VAL A 234 -5.13 -9.08 -14.52
N HIS A 235 -4.34 -8.48 -15.42
CA HIS A 235 -3.75 -7.15 -15.20
C HIS A 235 -4.82 -6.09 -14.95
N ASN A 236 -5.83 -6.01 -15.82
CA ASN A 236 -6.92 -5.05 -15.72
C ASN A 236 -7.79 -5.29 -14.47
N THR A 237 -7.99 -6.56 -14.09
CA THR A 237 -8.66 -6.90 -12.83
C THR A 237 -7.92 -6.36 -11.60
N LEU A 238 -6.59 -6.47 -11.59
CA LEU A 238 -5.78 -5.90 -10.50
C LEU A 238 -5.85 -4.37 -10.49
N ALA A 239 -5.91 -3.73 -11.68
CA ALA A 239 -6.08 -2.28 -11.80
C ALA A 239 -7.43 -1.80 -11.24
N ILE A 240 -8.52 -2.53 -11.47
CA ILE A 240 -9.82 -2.22 -10.84
C ILE A 240 -9.71 -2.19 -9.32
N VAL A 241 -9.07 -3.20 -8.74
CA VAL A 241 -8.91 -3.28 -7.27
C VAL A 241 -8.03 -2.15 -6.74
N GLU A 242 -6.95 -1.80 -7.44
CA GLU A 242 -6.07 -0.69 -7.07
C GLU A 242 -6.82 0.63 -7.06
N ASN A 243 -7.49 0.97 -8.16
CA ASN A 243 -8.25 2.20 -8.32
C ASN A 243 -9.33 2.34 -7.24
N MET A 244 -10.08 1.25 -6.98
CA MET A 244 -11.09 1.24 -5.92
C MET A 244 -10.46 1.39 -4.52
N ALA A 245 -9.30 0.81 -4.26
CA ALA A 245 -8.60 0.91 -2.97
C ALA A 245 -7.96 2.30 -2.77
N GLU A 246 -7.52 2.96 -3.83
CA GLU A 246 -7.03 4.34 -3.79
C GLU A 246 -8.19 5.31 -3.49
N PHE A 247 -9.31 5.16 -4.18
CA PHE A 247 -10.50 5.98 -3.94
C PHE A 247 -11.11 5.73 -2.55
N ARG A 248 -11.18 4.46 -2.12
CA ARG A 248 -11.75 4.06 -0.82
C ARG A 248 -10.83 3.09 -0.05
N PRO A 249 -9.84 3.60 0.71
CA PRO A 249 -8.87 2.74 1.41
C PRO A 249 -9.48 1.74 2.40
N GLY A 250 -10.68 2.03 2.93
CA GLY A 250 -11.42 1.11 3.81
C GLY A 250 -11.79 -0.23 3.17
N LEU A 251 -11.83 -0.30 1.84
CA LEU A 251 -12.11 -1.51 1.07
C LEU A 251 -11.04 -2.60 1.26
N CYS A 252 -9.79 -2.24 1.54
CA CYS A 252 -8.66 -3.18 1.58
C CYS A 252 -8.90 -4.39 2.49
N ALA A 253 -9.55 -4.19 3.64
CA ALA A 253 -9.86 -5.28 4.58
C ALA A 253 -10.87 -6.28 4.01
N GLU A 254 -11.92 -5.77 3.39
CA GLU A 254 -12.98 -6.57 2.80
C GLU A 254 -12.47 -7.33 1.56
N ALA A 255 -11.75 -6.65 0.67
CA ALA A 255 -11.13 -7.25 -0.51
C ALA A 255 -10.20 -8.41 -0.15
N ALA A 256 -9.37 -8.23 0.88
CA ALA A 256 -8.49 -9.27 1.36
C ALA A 256 -9.26 -10.52 1.84
N GLN A 257 -10.38 -10.33 2.56
CA GLN A 257 -11.22 -11.41 3.08
C GLN A 257 -12.04 -12.12 1.99
N GLN A 258 -12.41 -11.41 0.91
CA GLN A 258 -13.16 -11.96 -0.23
C GLN A 258 -12.29 -12.84 -1.16
N GLY A 259 -11.08 -13.21 -0.73
CA GLY A 259 -10.20 -14.16 -1.43
C GLY A 259 -9.02 -13.53 -2.15
N LEU A 260 -8.97 -12.21 -2.30
CA LEU A 260 -7.88 -11.51 -2.99
C LEU A 260 -6.52 -11.81 -2.34
N MET A 261 -6.41 -11.76 -1.02
CA MET A 261 -5.16 -12.07 -0.29
C MET A 261 -4.65 -13.47 -0.63
N GLN A 262 -5.54 -14.46 -0.64
CA GLN A 262 -5.18 -15.84 -0.95
C GLN A 262 -4.70 -15.98 -2.39
N TRP A 263 -5.38 -15.33 -3.33
CA TRP A 263 -5.03 -15.36 -4.74
C TRP A 263 -3.65 -14.70 -4.98
N LEU A 264 -3.42 -13.51 -4.40
CA LEU A 264 -2.14 -12.80 -4.51
C LEU A 264 -0.97 -13.63 -3.97
N LEU A 265 -1.11 -14.23 -2.78
CA LEU A 265 -0.08 -15.09 -2.19
C LEU A 265 0.20 -16.33 -3.05
N LYS A 266 -0.84 -16.95 -3.62
CA LYS A 266 -0.72 -18.08 -4.55
C LYS A 266 0.06 -17.68 -5.81
N ARG A 267 -0.29 -16.53 -6.40
CA ARG A 267 0.35 -16.01 -7.63
C ARG A 267 1.81 -15.61 -7.40
N ILE A 268 2.11 -14.90 -6.32
CA ILE A 268 3.47 -14.51 -5.93
C ILE A 268 4.34 -15.75 -5.70
N LYS A 269 3.80 -16.80 -5.07
CA LYS A 269 4.50 -18.07 -4.79
C LYS A 269 4.71 -18.92 -6.05
N ALA A 270 3.93 -18.72 -7.09
CA ALA A 270 3.98 -19.53 -8.30
C ALA A 270 5.38 -19.51 -8.92
N LYS A 271 5.84 -20.68 -9.39
CA LYS A 271 7.14 -20.87 -10.06
C LYS A 271 7.06 -20.45 -11.54
N MET A 272 6.54 -19.28 -11.79
CA MET A 272 6.51 -18.65 -13.11
C MET A 272 7.69 -17.69 -13.25
N PRO A 273 8.16 -17.41 -14.48
CA PRO A 273 9.09 -16.32 -14.71
C PRO A 273 8.55 -15.01 -14.15
N PHE A 274 9.43 -14.05 -13.92
CA PHE A 274 9.03 -12.69 -13.58
C PHE A 274 8.26 -12.07 -14.75
N ASP A 275 7.12 -11.47 -14.49
CA ASP A 275 6.24 -10.78 -15.42
C ASP A 275 5.54 -9.58 -14.76
N ALA A 276 4.83 -8.78 -15.57
CA ALA A 276 4.12 -7.60 -15.10
C ALA A 276 3.07 -7.91 -14.03
N ASN A 277 2.33 -9.02 -14.17
CA ASN A 277 1.31 -9.41 -13.19
C ASN A 277 1.92 -9.80 -11.85
N LYS A 278 3.10 -10.42 -11.84
CA LYS A 278 3.81 -10.73 -10.58
C LYS A 278 4.28 -9.46 -9.86
N LEU A 279 4.75 -8.47 -10.60
CA LEU A 279 5.04 -7.14 -10.06
C LEU A 279 3.78 -6.54 -9.46
N TYR A 280 2.71 -6.49 -10.24
CA TYR A 280 1.44 -5.89 -9.82
C TYR A 280 0.84 -6.58 -8.58
N CYS A 281 0.91 -7.90 -8.51
CA CYS A 281 0.51 -8.64 -7.30
C CYS A 281 1.30 -8.20 -6.05
N SER A 282 2.59 -7.89 -6.19
CA SER A 282 3.40 -7.41 -5.06
C SER A 282 3.01 -5.99 -4.63
N GLU A 283 2.60 -5.15 -5.58
CA GLU A 283 2.14 -3.79 -5.36
C GLU A 283 0.79 -3.78 -4.62
N ILE A 284 -0.20 -4.50 -5.14
CA ILE A 284 -1.50 -4.65 -4.49
C ILE A 284 -1.35 -5.25 -3.08
N LEU A 285 -0.49 -6.26 -2.92
CA LEU A 285 -0.23 -6.83 -1.59
C LEU A 285 0.31 -5.78 -0.62
N ALA A 286 1.24 -4.93 -1.07
CA ALA A 286 1.79 -3.86 -0.24
C ALA A 286 0.70 -2.83 0.13
N ILE A 287 -0.19 -2.46 -0.81
CA ILE A 287 -1.33 -1.57 -0.59
C ILE A 287 -2.29 -2.14 0.46
N LEU A 288 -2.69 -3.41 0.33
CA LEU A 288 -3.60 -4.08 1.28
C LEU A 288 -3.06 -4.11 2.72
N LEU A 289 -1.74 -4.13 2.88
CA LEU A 289 -1.09 -4.22 4.19
C LEU A 289 -0.82 -2.86 4.84
N GLN A 290 -1.02 -1.75 4.11
CA GLN A 290 -0.83 -0.41 4.66
C GLN A 290 -1.94 -0.09 5.67
N ASN A 291 -1.55 0.42 6.84
CA ASN A 291 -2.43 0.95 7.89
C ASN A 291 -3.63 0.04 8.28
N ASN A 292 -3.52 -1.28 8.04
CA ASN A 292 -4.61 -2.22 8.28
C ASN A 292 -4.13 -3.47 9.05
N ASP A 293 -4.41 -3.50 10.35
CA ASP A 293 -4.01 -4.61 11.22
C ASP A 293 -4.73 -5.92 10.88
N SER A 294 -5.99 -5.87 10.41
CA SER A 294 -6.76 -7.08 10.08
C SER A 294 -6.20 -7.80 8.85
N THR A 295 -5.75 -7.06 7.83
CA THR A 295 -5.10 -7.67 6.66
C THR A 295 -3.73 -8.24 6.98
N ARG A 296 -2.97 -7.59 7.88
CA ARG A 296 -1.68 -8.08 8.38
C ARG A 296 -1.83 -9.38 9.18
N GLU A 297 -2.89 -9.48 10.00
CA GLU A 297 -3.23 -10.70 10.74
C GLU A 297 -3.63 -11.82 9.78
N LEU A 298 -4.53 -11.54 8.84
CA LEU A 298 -4.98 -12.48 7.81
C LEU A 298 -3.80 -13.04 7.00
N LEU A 299 -2.89 -12.18 6.53
CA LEU A 299 -1.68 -12.62 5.83
C LEU A 299 -0.85 -13.58 6.71
N GLY A 300 -0.68 -13.25 7.98
CA GLY A 300 0.06 -14.10 8.93
C GLY A 300 -0.60 -15.47 9.12
N GLU A 301 -1.92 -15.55 9.18
CA GLU A 301 -2.69 -16.79 9.30
C GLU A 301 -2.61 -17.67 8.04
N MET A 302 -2.44 -17.05 6.88
CA MET A 302 -2.28 -17.74 5.59
C MET A 302 -0.83 -18.13 5.26
N ASP A 303 0.07 -18.21 6.25
CA ASP A 303 1.51 -18.47 6.06
C ASP A 303 2.20 -17.46 5.12
N GLY A 304 1.63 -16.26 4.96
CA GLY A 304 2.13 -15.23 4.05
C GLY A 304 3.53 -14.74 4.41
N ILE A 305 3.90 -14.73 5.70
CA ILE A 305 5.26 -14.40 6.13
C ILE A 305 6.28 -15.36 5.50
N ASP A 306 5.99 -16.66 5.47
CA ASP A 306 6.88 -17.64 4.85
C ASP A 306 6.94 -17.47 3.32
N VAL A 307 5.81 -17.10 2.69
CA VAL A 307 5.79 -16.78 1.24
C VAL A 307 6.68 -15.59 0.95
N LEU A 308 6.56 -14.48 1.70
CA LEU A 308 7.40 -13.30 1.53
C LEU A 308 8.89 -13.63 1.73
N LEU A 309 9.25 -14.34 2.79
CA LEU A 309 10.63 -14.75 3.06
C LEU A 309 11.18 -15.65 1.94
N GLN A 310 10.38 -16.56 1.42
CA GLN A 310 10.76 -17.44 0.32
C GLN A 310 11.06 -16.65 -0.96
N GLN A 311 10.20 -15.70 -1.34
CA GLN A 311 10.40 -14.86 -2.51
C GLN A 311 11.63 -13.95 -2.34
N LEU A 312 11.76 -13.29 -1.20
CA LEU A 312 12.90 -12.43 -0.88
C LEU A 312 14.23 -13.20 -0.85
N SER A 313 14.19 -14.51 -0.53
CA SER A 313 15.40 -15.33 -0.46
C SER A 313 16.18 -15.42 -1.79
N VAL A 314 15.53 -15.16 -2.92
CA VAL A 314 16.17 -15.08 -4.24
C VAL A 314 17.23 -13.98 -4.26
N PHE A 315 16.92 -12.84 -3.62
CA PHE A 315 17.76 -11.64 -3.60
C PHE A 315 18.89 -11.65 -2.55
N LYS A 316 19.04 -12.75 -1.80
CA LYS A 316 20.11 -12.84 -0.77
C LYS A 316 21.52 -12.78 -1.35
N ARG A 317 21.73 -13.23 -2.59
CA ARG A 317 23.03 -13.23 -3.27
C ARG A 317 23.00 -12.64 -4.67
N HIS A 318 21.83 -12.37 -5.21
CA HIS A 318 21.63 -11.81 -6.53
C HIS A 318 20.99 -10.42 -6.42
N ASN A 319 21.30 -9.55 -7.36
CA ASN A 319 20.57 -8.30 -7.52
C ASN A 319 19.40 -8.55 -8.49
N PRO A 320 18.32 -7.77 -8.38
CA PRO A 320 17.31 -7.71 -9.43
C PRO A 320 17.93 -7.45 -10.80
N SER A 321 17.38 -8.05 -11.83
CA SER A 321 17.89 -7.96 -13.21
C SER A 321 17.38 -6.72 -13.93
N THR A 322 16.18 -6.28 -13.59
CA THR A 322 15.50 -5.11 -14.18
C THR A 322 15.04 -4.15 -13.09
N VAL A 323 14.54 -2.97 -13.49
CA VAL A 323 13.98 -1.96 -12.58
C VAL A 323 12.67 -2.47 -11.96
N GLU A 324 11.87 -3.13 -12.77
CA GLU A 324 10.57 -3.71 -12.36
C GLU A 324 10.78 -4.86 -11.36
N GLU A 325 11.79 -5.71 -11.55
CA GLU A 325 12.15 -6.75 -10.57
C GLU A 325 12.67 -6.14 -9.26
N GLN A 326 13.37 -4.98 -9.33
CA GLN A 326 13.77 -4.22 -8.15
C GLN A 326 12.53 -3.67 -7.42
N GLU A 327 11.58 -3.11 -8.13
CA GLU A 327 10.33 -2.60 -7.58
C GLU A 327 9.54 -3.71 -6.88
N MET A 328 9.38 -4.86 -7.52
CA MET A 328 8.79 -6.05 -6.88
C MET A 328 9.51 -6.43 -5.58
N MET A 329 10.83 -6.45 -5.58
CA MET A 329 11.62 -6.74 -4.39
C MET A 329 11.32 -5.74 -3.26
N GLU A 330 11.26 -4.44 -3.56
CA GLU A 330 10.96 -3.40 -2.56
C GLU A 330 9.52 -3.52 -2.05
N ASN A 331 8.53 -3.77 -2.92
CA ASN A 331 7.13 -4.01 -2.51
C ASN A 331 7.01 -5.20 -1.54
N LEU A 332 7.73 -6.30 -1.79
CA LEU A 332 7.75 -7.46 -0.89
C LEU A 332 8.41 -7.11 0.47
N PHE A 333 9.46 -6.29 0.47
CA PHE A 333 10.07 -5.80 1.71
C PHE A 333 9.14 -4.86 2.48
N ASP A 334 8.46 -3.95 1.81
CA ASP A 334 7.53 -3.01 2.43
C ASP A 334 6.31 -3.75 3.01
N GLY A 335 5.77 -4.75 2.28
CA GLY A 335 4.74 -5.65 2.80
C GLY A 335 5.20 -6.41 4.05
N LEU A 336 6.44 -6.92 4.05
CA LEU A 336 7.01 -7.60 5.22
C LEU A 336 7.19 -6.64 6.41
N CYS A 337 7.69 -5.42 6.19
CA CYS A 337 7.79 -4.39 7.24
C CYS A 337 6.42 -4.07 7.84
N SER A 338 5.39 -3.90 7.00
CA SER A 338 4.01 -3.66 7.45
C SER A 338 3.48 -4.80 8.31
N CYS A 339 3.72 -6.05 7.91
CA CYS A 339 3.30 -7.22 8.68
C CYS A 339 3.98 -7.31 10.06
N LEU A 340 5.25 -6.90 10.16
CA LEU A 340 6.02 -6.93 11.41
C LEU A 340 5.58 -5.87 12.43
N MET A 341 4.64 -4.99 12.10
CA MET A 341 3.97 -4.13 13.08
C MET A 341 3.14 -4.96 14.09
N LEU A 342 2.69 -6.16 13.72
CA LEU A 342 1.97 -7.06 14.61
C LEU A 342 2.92 -8.03 15.35
N PRO A 343 2.80 -8.16 16.68
CA PRO A 343 3.61 -9.09 17.47
C PRO A 343 3.53 -10.54 17.00
N ALA A 344 2.33 -11.04 16.68
CA ALA A 344 2.14 -12.41 16.19
C ALA A 344 2.93 -12.70 14.90
N ASN A 345 3.07 -11.69 14.03
CA ASN A 345 3.84 -11.83 12.79
C ASN A 345 5.36 -11.78 13.05
N ARG A 346 5.81 -11.09 14.10
CA ARG A 346 7.23 -11.17 14.55
C ARG A 346 7.59 -12.56 15.03
N ASP A 347 6.70 -13.26 15.71
CA ASP A 347 6.89 -14.66 16.11
C ASP A 347 6.93 -15.60 14.90
N ARG A 348 6.07 -15.37 13.89
CA ARG A 348 6.09 -16.12 12.62
C ARG A 348 7.40 -15.86 11.87
N PHE A 349 7.84 -14.62 11.79
CA PHE A 349 9.12 -14.22 11.19
C PHE A 349 10.32 -14.88 11.88
N LEU A 350 10.32 -14.94 13.22
CA LEU A 350 11.35 -15.59 14.02
C LEU A 350 11.41 -17.10 13.72
N ARG A 351 10.26 -17.76 13.69
CA ARG A 351 10.14 -19.20 13.38
C ARG A 351 10.51 -19.54 11.94
N GLY A 352 10.13 -18.66 10.99
CA GLY A 352 10.46 -18.77 9.56
C GLY A 352 11.90 -18.41 9.20
N GLU A 353 12.80 -18.30 10.20
CA GLU A 353 14.23 -17.97 10.01
C GLU A 353 14.49 -16.60 9.34
N GLY A 354 13.55 -15.67 9.44
CA GLY A 354 13.65 -14.35 8.85
C GLY A 354 14.89 -13.57 9.31
N LEU A 355 15.27 -13.67 10.60
CA LEU A 355 16.49 -13.05 11.10
C LEU A 355 17.76 -13.57 10.44
N GLN A 356 17.82 -14.89 10.18
CA GLN A 356 18.96 -15.50 9.51
C GLN A 356 19.08 -14.99 8.07
N LEU A 357 17.94 -14.89 7.36
CA LEU A 357 17.89 -14.37 6.00
C LEU A 357 18.32 -12.90 5.93
N MET A 358 17.77 -12.03 6.77
CA MET A 358 18.12 -10.61 6.82
C MET A 358 19.59 -10.41 7.19
N ASN A 359 20.11 -11.14 8.21
CA ASN A 359 21.51 -11.08 8.60
C ASN A 359 22.45 -11.51 7.45
N LEU A 360 22.06 -12.51 6.65
CA LEU A 360 22.80 -12.92 5.45
C LEU A 360 22.80 -11.81 4.39
N MET A 361 21.64 -11.20 4.09
CA MET A 361 21.53 -10.10 3.11
C MET A 361 22.40 -8.90 3.50
N LEU A 362 22.45 -8.54 4.80
CA LEU A 362 23.33 -7.48 5.29
C LEU A 362 24.80 -7.76 5.02
N ARG A 363 25.22 -9.03 5.10
CA ARG A 363 26.62 -9.44 4.86
C ARG A 363 27.00 -9.44 3.39
N GLU A 364 26.08 -9.83 2.50
CA GLU A 364 26.35 -10.03 1.06
C GLU A 364 26.46 -8.71 0.27
N LYS A 365 26.11 -7.56 0.84
CA LYS A 365 26.25 -6.21 0.23
C LYS A 365 25.55 -6.08 -1.14
N LYS A 366 24.41 -6.73 -1.30
CA LYS A 366 23.54 -6.61 -2.48
C LYS A 366 22.56 -5.45 -2.34
N GLN A 367 21.73 -5.20 -3.35
CA GLN A 367 20.72 -4.13 -3.32
C GLN A 367 19.69 -4.35 -2.18
N SER A 368 19.33 -5.60 -1.91
CA SER A 368 18.44 -6.00 -0.79
C SER A 368 18.95 -5.64 0.61
N ARG A 369 20.21 -5.19 0.75
CA ARG A 369 20.85 -4.92 2.04
C ARG A 369 20.13 -3.87 2.87
N THR A 370 19.68 -2.81 2.23
CA THR A 370 19.07 -1.67 2.93
C THR A 370 17.67 -2.00 3.39
N SER A 371 16.89 -2.64 2.53
CA SER A 371 15.53 -3.09 2.86
C SER A 371 15.56 -4.19 3.92
N ALA A 372 16.58 -5.07 3.90
CA ALA A 372 16.82 -6.04 4.96
C ALA A 372 17.16 -5.38 6.32
N LEU A 373 17.85 -4.23 6.33
CA LEU A 373 18.11 -3.45 7.53
C LEU A 373 16.80 -2.88 8.11
N LYS A 374 15.94 -2.34 7.26
CA LYS A 374 14.61 -1.83 7.63
C LYS A 374 13.75 -2.94 8.26
N VAL A 375 13.71 -4.14 7.65
CA VAL A 375 13.00 -5.30 8.19
C VAL A 375 13.52 -5.71 9.57
N LEU A 376 14.85 -5.73 9.76
CA LEU A 376 15.44 -6.03 11.08
C LEU A 376 15.00 -5.02 12.13
N ASP A 377 14.98 -3.75 11.80
CA ASP A 377 14.51 -2.70 12.71
C ASP A 377 13.06 -2.97 13.14
N HIS A 378 12.14 -3.12 12.17
CA HIS A 378 10.73 -3.43 12.45
C HIS A 378 10.55 -4.72 13.28
N SER A 379 11.39 -5.71 13.09
CA SER A 379 11.31 -6.98 13.85
C SER A 379 11.73 -6.87 15.32
N MET A 380 12.52 -5.85 15.68
CA MET A 380 13.15 -5.70 17.00
C MET A 380 12.51 -4.60 17.87
N ILE A 381 11.69 -3.73 17.29
CA ILE A 381 11.06 -2.61 17.99
C ILE A 381 10.13 -3.10 19.11
N GLY A 382 10.12 -2.36 20.22
CA GLY A 382 9.22 -2.60 21.34
C GLY A 382 9.58 -3.83 22.19
N PRO A 383 8.80 -4.11 23.24
CA PRO A 383 9.03 -5.26 24.12
C PRO A 383 8.81 -6.60 23.42
N GLU A 384 7.89 -6.65 22.45
CA GLU A 384 7.56 -7.83 21.67
C GLU A 384 8.68 -8.24 20.71
N GLY A 385 9.63 -7.33 20.44
CA GLY A 385 10.87 -7.63 19.69
C GLY A 385 11.97 -8.31 20.51
N SER A 386 11.74 -8.58 21.80
CA SER A 386 12.75 -9.12 22.71
C SER A 386 13.36 -10.44 22.21
N ASP A 387 12.54 -11.39 21.79
CA ASP A 387 13.02 -12.71 21.34
C ASP A 387 13.83 -12.60 20.06
N ASN A 388 13.43 -11.70 19.15
CA ASN A 388 14.17 -11.37 17.95
C ASN A 388 15.54 -10.75 18.29
N CYS A 389 15.61 -9.84 19.27
CA CYS A 389 16.88 -9.27 19.74
C CYS A 389 17.82 -10.35 20.30
N HIS A 390 17.32 -11.26 21.14
CA HIS A 390 18.11 -12.35 21.71
C HIS A 390 18.63 -13.28 20.61
N LYS A 391 17.76 -13.72 19.71
CA LYS A 391 18.12 -14.59 18.57
C LYS A 391 19.13 -13.94 17.65
N PHE A 392 19.01 -12.62 17.38
CA PHE A 392 19.95 -11.89 16.54
C PHE A 392 21.38 -11.91 17.10
N VAL A 393 21.52 -11.76 18.43
CA VAL A 393 22.83 -11.89 19.10
C VAL A 393 23.37 -13.31 18.96
N ASP A 394 22.53 -14.34 19.12
CA ASP A 394 22.93 -15.75 19.07
C ASP A 394 23.38 -16.18 17.66
N ILE A 395 22.76 -15.66 16.59
CA ILE A 395 23.18 -15.88 15.21
C ILE A 395 24.35 -14.98 14.76
N LEU A 396 25.07 -14.39 15.70
CA LEU A 396 26.23 -13.52 15.48
C LEU A 396 25.92 -12.20 14.76
N GLY A 397 24.69 -11.69 14.87
CA GLY A 397 24.25 -10.42 14.26
C GLY A 397 25.08 -9.21 14.69
N LEU A 398 25.66 -9.22 15.90
CA LEU A 398 26.57 -8.15 16.33
C LEU A 398 27.77 -7.95 15.41
N ARG A 399 28.27 -9.03 14.77
CA ARG A 399 29.36 -8.95 13.78
C ARG A 399 28.93 -8.27 12.49
N THR A 400 27.63 -8.19 12.24
CA THR A 400 27.05 -7.58 11.03
C THR A 400 26.64 -6.14 11.29
N ILE A 401 25.97 -5.85 12.43
CA ILE A 401 25.42 -4.52 12.69
C ILE A 401 26.51 -3.49 13.07
N PHE A 402 27.51 -3.86 13.86
CA PHE A 402 28.54 -2.90 14.26
C PHE A 402 29.39 -2.35 13.11
N PRO A 403 29.82 -3.12 12.09
CA PRO A 403 30.44 -2.54 10.89
C PRO A 403 29.56 -1.52 10.17
N LEU A 404 28.23 -1.68 10.18
CA LEU A 404 27.27 -0.72 9.61
C LEU A 404 27.16 0.53 10.47
N PHE A 405 27.20 0.37 11.78
CA PHE A 405 27.26 1.48 12.73
C PHE A 405 28.54 2.31 12.58
N MET A 406 29.70 1.64 12.48
CA MET A 406 30.99 2.31 12.39
C MET A 406 31.21 3.06 11.09
N LYS A 407 30.56 2.62 10.02
CA LYS A 407 30.73 3.23 8.69
C LYS A 407 29.44 3.20 7.89
N THR A 408 28.90 4.38 7.66
CA THR A 408 27.79 4.56 6.73
C THR A 408 28.23 4.16 5.32
N PRO A 409 27.53 3.26 4.63
CA PRO A 409 27.87 2.89 3.25
C PRO A 409 27.85 4.13 2.35
N LYS A 410 28.87 4.26 1.50
CA LYS A 410 28.86 5.34 0.49
C LYS A 410 27.61 5.16 -0.38
N LYS A 411 26.89 6.27 -0.64
CA LYS A 411 25.69 6.32 -1.47
C LYS A 411 25.81 5.34 -2.65
N MET A 412 25.01 4.31 -2.66
CA MET A 412 24.73 3.59 -3.90
C MET A 412 23.82 4.49 -4.72
N ARG A 413 24.35 5.12 -5.77
CA ARG A 413 23.69 6.13 -6.61
C ARG A 413 22.34 5.71 -7.21
N LYS A 414 21.95 4.46 -7.05
CA LYS A 414 20.73 3.86 -7.63
C LYS A 414 19.60 3.56 -6.65
N THR A 415 19.82 3.57 -5.33
CA THR A 415 18.80 3.13 -4.34
C THR A 415 18.09 4.25 -3.59
N GLY A 416 18.40 5.50 -3.85
CA GLY A 416 17.67 6.66 -3.28
C GLY A 416 17.78 6.87 -1.76
N ILE A 417 18.24 5.87 -0.99
CA ILE A 417 18.26 5.89 0.47
C ILE A 417 19.30 6.86 0.99
N SER A 418 18.88 7.69 1.96
CA SER A 418 19.73 8.71 2.56
C SER A 418 20.66 8.11 3.61
N ASP A 419 21.83 8.76 3.84
CA ASP A 419 22.72 8.39 4.95
C ASP A 419 22.00 8.48 6.31
N LYS A 420 21.03 9.39 6.45
CA LYS A 420 20.17 9.58 7.63
C LYS A 420 19.35 8.31 7.90
N GLU A 421 18.64 7.81 6.93
CA GLU A 421 17.77 6.63 7.05
C GLU A 421 18.56 5.38 7.45
N HIS A 422 19.75 5.18 6.85
CA HIS A 422 20.64 4.10 7.26
C HIS A 422 21.10 4.23 8.73
N GLU A 423 21.54 5.42 9.14
CA GLU A 423 21.99 5.69 10.49
C GLU A 423 20.85 5.55 11.50
N GLU A 424 19.64 5.93 11.12
CA GLU A 424 18.41 5.78 11.90
C GLU A 424 18.11 4.32 12.21
N HIS A 425 17.98 3.47 11.17
CA HIS A 425 17.71 2.04 11.39
C HIS A 425 18.78 1.35 12.22
N VAL A 426 20.06 1.66 11.99
CA VAL A 426 21.14 1.08 12.78
C VAL A 426 21.05 1.51 14.24
N CYS A 427 20.79 2.78 14.52
CA CYS A 427 20.64 3.29 15.89
C CYS A 427 19.39 2.73 16.57
N SER A 428 18.28 2.60 15.84
CA SER A 428 17.03 2.01 16.33
C SER A 428 17.22 0.54 16.73
N ILE A 429 17.90 -0.26 15.90
CA ILE A 429 18.26 -1.65 16.24
C ILE A 429 19.12 -1.72 17.51
N LEU A 430 20.15 -0.87 17.62
CA LEU A 430 21.02 -0.85 18.81
C LEU A 430 20.24 -0.42 20.06
N ALA A 431 19.38 0.59 19.96
CA ALA A 431 18.52 1.04 21.04
C ALA A 431 17.55 -0.07 21.49
N SER A 432 16.90 -0.75 20.54
CA SER A 432 15.99 -1.88 20.77
C SER A 432 16.71 -3.05 21.46
N MET A 433 17.94 -3.38 21.02
CA MET A 433 18.76 -4.39 21.69
C MET A 433 19.14 -3.99 23.11
N LEU A 434 19.56 -2.74 23.37
CA LEU A 434 19.88 -2.26 24.72
C LEU A 434 18.66 -2.30 25.65
N ARG A 435 17.47 -2.01 25.12
CA ARG A 435 16.20 -2.09 25.86
C ARG A 435 15.82 -3.53 26.21
N ASN A 436 15.91 -4.44 25.27
CA ASN A 436 15.29 -5.76 25.34
C ASN A 436 16.22 -6.87 25.84
N LEU A 437 17.54 -6.75 25.60
CA LEU A 437 18.49 -7.79 25.99
C LEU A 437 18.73 -7.84 27.47
N LYS A 438 18.86 -9.06 28.02
CA LYS A 438 19.17 -9.35 29.41
C LYS A 438 20.35 -10.34 29.50
N GLY A 439 20.92 -10.48 30.68
CA GLY A 439 21.92 -11.49 30.98
C GLY A 439 23.14 -11.48 30.05
N GLN A 440 23.52 -12.65 29.54
CA GLN A 440 24.72 -12.85 28.75
C GLN A 440 24.68 -12.10 27.39
N GLN A 441 23.51 -12.05 26.70
CA GLN A 441 23.40 -11.35 25.44
C GLN A 441 23.61 -9.85 25.62
N ARG A 442 23.05 -9.25 26.67
CA ARG A 442 23.32 -7.84 27.03
C ARG A 442 24.81 -7.60 27.32
N SER A 443 25.44 -8.48 28.05
CA SER A 443 26.89 -8.38 28.33
C SER A 443 27.73 -8.45 27.06
N ARG A 444 27.35 -9.32 26.10
CA ARG A 444 27.99 -9.41 24.78
C ARG A 444 27.80 -8.13 23.96
N LEU A 445 26.61 -7.50 23.99
CA LEU A 445 26.38 -6.21 23.34
C LEU A 445 27.25 -5.10 23.95
N LEU A 446 27.24 -4.96 25.30
CA LEU A 446 28.00 -3.94 26.00
C LEU A 446 29.53 -4.10 25.82
N SER A 447 30.02 -5.35 25.76
CA SER A 447 31.45 -5.61 25.51
C SER A 447 31.90 -5.10 24.14
N LYS A 448 30.97 -4.96 23.15
CA LYS A 448 31.30 -4.36 21.87
C LYS A 448 31.66 -2.87 21.96
N PHE A 449 31.09 -2.15 22.90
CA PHE A 449 31.38 -0.74 23.10
C PHE A 449 32.72 -0.52 23.84
N THR A 450 33.24 -1.52 24.56
CA THR A 450 34.57 -1.43 25.23
C THR A 450 35.72 -1.85 24.32
N GLU A 451 35.46 -2.52 23.19
CA GLU A 451 36.49 -2.93 22.25
C GLU A 451 37.24 -1.73 21.65
N ASN A 452 38.53 -1.90 21.34
CA ASN A 452 39.39 -0.92 20.67
C ASN A 452 39.37 0.46 21.33
N ASP A 453 39.57 0.52 22.64
CA ASP A 453 39.55 1.77 23.42
C ASP A 453 38.28 2.60 23.25
N CYS A 454 37.13 1.92 23.27
CA CYS A 454 35.80 2.52 23.13
C CYS A 454 35.54 3.20 21.79
N GLU A 455 36.15 2.74 20.70
CA GLU A 455 35.97 3.28 19.33
C GLU A 455 34.49 3.45 18.93
N LYS A 456 33.58 2.56 19.40
CA LYS A 456 32.16 2.64 19.11
C LYS A 456 31.46 3.76 19.87
N VAL A 457 31.98 4.11 21.04
CA VAL A 457 31.55 5.31 21.79
C VAL A 457 31.99 6.56 21.04
N ASP A 458 33.20 6.59 20.50
CA ASP A 458 33.68 7.73 19.70
C ASP A 458 32.76 7.95 18.45
N ARG A 459 32.36 6.86 17.76
CA ARG A 459 31.42 6.94 16.65
C ARG A 459 30.02 7.41 17.11
N LEU A 460 29.52 6.91 18.22
CA LEU A 460 28.24 7.36 18.80
C LEU A 460 28.26 8.88 19.06
N MET A 461 29.36 9.37 19.63
CA MET A 461 29.53 10.79 19.91
C MET A 461 29.69 11.64 18.64
N GLU A 462 30.35 11.11 17.59
CA GLU A 462 30.42 11.76 16.29
C GLU A 462 29.01 11.98 15.70
N LEU A 463 28.17 10.93 15.72
CA LEU A 463 26.79 11.01 15.28
C LEU A 463 25.96 11.96 16.15
N HIS A 464 26.17 11.94 17.48
CA HIS A 464 25.49 12.87 18.39
C HIS A 464 25.71 14.32 17.97
N PHE A 465 26.94 14.75 17.77
CA PHE A 465 27.21 16.14 17.38
C PHE A 465 26.73 16.46 15.98
N LYS A 466 26.80 15.51 15.03
CA LYS A 466 26.25 15.69 13.68
C LYS A 466 24.76 16.04 13.71
N TYR A 467 23.97 15.23 14.43
CA TYR A 467 22.52 15.43 14.49
C TYR A 467 22.11 16.57 15.42
N LEU A 468 22.85 16.83 16.47
CA LEU A 468 22.64 17.97 17.35
C LEU A 468 22.79 19.29 16.61
N GLU A 469 23.81 19.42 15.77
CA GLU A 469 24.03 20.61 14.92
C GLU A 469 22.89 20.79 13.93
N GLY A 470 22.41 19.70 13.29
CA GLY A 470 21.28 19.72 12.37
C GLY A 470 19.99 20.22 13.04
N VAL A 471 19.64 19.65 14.19
CA VAL A 471 18.45 20.04 14.96
C VAL A 471 18.56 21.48 15.47
N GLN A 472 19.70 21.90 16.01
CA GLN A 472 19.91 23.28 16.46
C GLN A 472 19.80 24.30 15.33
N LEU A 473 20.17 23.93 14.11
CA LEU A 473 19.98 24.78 12.95
C LEU A 473 18.50 24.91 12.56
N ALA A 474 17.75 23.81 12.64
CA ALA A 474 16.31 23.82 12.45
C ALA A 474 15.59 24.65 13.52
N ASP A 475 15.94 24.47 14.80
CA ASP A 475 15.38 25.22 15.92
C ASP A 475 15.57 26.73 15.72
N LYS A 476 16.76 27.18 15.33
CA LYS A 476 17.04 28.61 15.05
C LYS A 476 16.17 29.19 13.92
N ARG A 477 15.88 28.39 12.89
CA ARG A 477 14.99 28.81 11.79
C ARG A 477 13.56 28.93 12.28
N ILE A 478 13.08 27.91 13.01
CA ILE A 478 11.74 27.88 13.59
C ILE A 478 11.54 29.04 14.56
N ASP A 479 12.52 29.32 15.45
CA ASP A 479 12.45 30.46 16.36
C ASP A 479 12.36 31.80 15.61
N GLY A 480 13.11 31.96 14.51
CA GLY A 480 13.01 33.11 13.63
C GLY A 480 11.63 33.27 13.01
N GLU A 481 11.06 32.20 12.48
CA GLU A 481 9.72 32.18 11.88
C GLU A 481 8.64 32.50 12.95
N LYS A 482 8.68 31.86 14.11
CA LYS A 482 7.78 32.15 15.23
C LYS A 482 7.85 33.63 15.65
N HIS A 483 9.05 34.18 15.71
CA HIS A 483 9.23 35.59 16.04
C HIS A 483 8.61 36.51 14.99
N ASP A 484 8.77 36.22 13.71
CA ASP A 484 8.20 37.01 12.62
C ASP A 484 6.66 36.89 12.56
N MET A 485 6.10 35.71 12.86
CA MET A 485 4.65 35.47 12.97
C MET A 485 4.04 36.30 14.11
N VAL A 486 4.67 36.26 15.28
CA VAL A 486 4.23 37.09 16.42
C VAL A 486 4.29 38.57 16.09
N ARG A 487 5.32 39.06 15.34
CA ARG A 487 5.41 40.44 14.89
C ARG A 487 4.29 40.85 13.92
N ARG A 488 3.78 39.89 13.12
CA ARG A 488 2.65 40.09 12.20
C ARG A 488 1.31 39.97 12.91
N GLY A 489 1.28 39.59 14.20
CA GLY A 489 0.06 39.40 14.97
C GLY A 489 -0.66 38.08 14.65
N GLU A 490 0.05 37.13 14.06
CA GLU A 490 -0.45 35.77 13.81
C GLU A 490 -0.46 34.98 15.11
N ILE A 491 -1.50 34.17 15.30
CA ILE A 491 -1.64 33.29 16.46
C ILE A 491 -1.03 31.93 16.08
N LEU A 492 -0.10 31.42 16.89
CA LEU A 492 0.42 30.08 16.76
C LEU A 492 -0.67 29.10 17.23
N ASP A 493 -1.10 28.24 16.36
CA ASP A 493 -2.02 27.15 16.66
C ASP A 493 -1.29 25.79 16.82
N ASP A 494 -2.02 24.77 17.27
CA ASP A 494 -1.45 23.45 17.51
C ASP A 494 -0.96 22.78 16.22
N SER A 495 -1.62 23.08 15.08
CA SER A 495 -1.21 22.55 13.75
C SER A 495 0.15 23.08 13.32
N MET A 496 0.43 24.35 13.60
CA MET A 496 1.75 24.96 13.34
C MET A 496 2.84 24.38 14.24
N GLU A 497 2.53 24.12 15.51
CA GLU A 497 3.49 23.47 16.43
C GLU A 497 3.80 22.05 15.97
N ASP A 498 2.82 21.29 15.47
CA ASP A 498 3.02 19.99 14.87
C ASP A 498 3.91 20.07 13.62
N GLU A 499 3.69 21.06 12.73
CA GLU A 499 4.55 21.29 11.56
C GLU A 499 6.00 21.61 11.97
N PHE A 500 6.21 22.44 12.98
CA PHE A 500 7.54 22.73 13.50
C PHE A 500 8.20 21.48 14.09
N TYR A 501 7.45 20.64 14.77
CA TYR A 501 7.95 19.37 15.27
C TYR A 501 8.36 18.41 14.14
N LEU A 502 7.55 18.30 13.07
CA LEU A 502 7.89 17.52 11.87
C LEU A 502 9.19 18.03 11.22
N ARG A 503 9.39 19.35 11.09
CA ARG A 503 10.63 19.91 10.56
C ARG A 503 11.86 19.57 11.41
N ARG A 504 11.71 19.47 12.73
CA ARG A 504 12.78 19.01 13.65
C ARG A 504 13.08 17.53 13.44
N LEU A 505 12.05 16.69 13.23
CA LEU A 505 12.22 15.27 12.89
C LEU A 505 12.97 15.13 11.56
N ASP A 506 12.62 15.92 10.56
CA ASP A 506 13.33 15.97 9.28
C ASP A 506 14.79 16.38 9.41
N ALA A 507 15.09 17.28 10.33
CA ALA A 507 16.46 17.68 10.65
C ALA A 507 17.26 16.59 11.40
N GLY A 508 16.58 15.49 11.83
CA GLY A 508 17.17 14.33 12.46
C GLY A 508 17.00 14.23 13.97
N LEU A 509 15.97 14.90 14.54
CA LEU A 509 15.66 14.84 15.97
C LEU A 509 15.46 13.40 16.46
N PHE A 510 14.72 12.57 15.70
CA PHE A 510 14.50 11.18 16.10
C PHE A 510 15.80 10.38 16.20
N VAL A 511 16.68 10.51 15.21
CA VAL A 511 18.00 9.86 15.24
C VAL A 511 18.83 10.36 16.44
N LEU A 512 18.79 11.66 16.73
CA LEU A 512 19.44 12.26 17.88
C LEU A 512 18.90 11.68 19.21
N GLN A 513 17.60 11.49 19.33
CA GLN A 513 16.94 10.90 20.49
C GLN A 513 17.40 9.44 20.69
N LEU A 514 17.44 8.63 19.63
CA LEU A 514 17.96 7.26 19.67
C LEU A 514 19.43 7.22 20.11
N ILE A 515 20.28 8.10 19.59
CA ILE A 515 21.68 8.22 19.96
C ILE A 515 21.83 8.60 21.44
N CYS A 516 21.05 9.57 21.91
CA CYS A 516 21.02 9.96 23.33
C CYS A 516 20.55 8.80 24.21
N TYR A 517 19.53 8.04 23.78
CA TYR A 517 19.07 6.85 24.49
C TYR A 517 20.19 5.81 24.63
N ILE A 518 20.87 5.47 23.51
CA ILE A 518 22.02 4.55 23.53
C ILE A 518 23.12 5.06 24.50
N MET A 519 23.42 6.36 24.45
CA MET A 519 24.44 7.02 25.27
C MET A 519 24.12 6.87 26.78
N VAL A 520 22.87 7.12 27.14
CA VAL A 520 22.42 7.01 28.54
C VAL A 520 22.43 5.54 29.00
N GLU A 521 21.96 4.61 28.18
CA GLU A 521 21.94 3.17 28.46
C GLU A 521 23.35 2.59 28.68
N ILE A 522 24.32 2.93 27.82
CA ILE A 522 25.70 2.42 27.98
C ILE A 522 26.42 3.06 29.17
N SER A 523 26.11 4.33 29.49
CA SER A 523 26.70 5.03 30.65
C SER A 523 26.17 4.48 31.97
N SER A 524 24.89 4.08 32.01
CA SER A 524 24.23 3.50 33.19
C SER A 524 24.47 2.00 33.34
N ALA A 525 25.24 1.37 32.44
CA ALA A 525 25.48 -0.08 32.44
C ALA A 525 26.44 -0.57 33.52
N GLY A 526 26.95 0.30 34.39
CA GLY A 526 27.91 -0.06 35.45
C GLY A 526 29.32 -0.35 34.94
N ILE A 527 29.68 0.10 33.75
CA ILE A 527 31.00 -0.03 33.13
C ILE A 527 31.67 1.35 33.15
N PRO A 528 32.58 1.66 34.12
CA PRO A 528 33.13 3.01 34.31
C PRO A 528 33.81 3.58 33.06
N GLN A 529 34.46 2.72 32.29
CA GLN A 529 35.15 3.09 31.06
C GLN A 529 34.22 3.76 30.04
N LEU A 530 32.98 3.24 29.85
CA LEU A 530 32.01 3.77 28.90
C LEU A 530 31.50 5.15 29.34
N GLN A 531 31.12 5.27 30.61
CA GLN A 531 30.66 6.52 31.19
C GLN A 531 31.74 7.61 31.12
N GLN A 532 32.96 7.28 31.53
CA GLN A 532 34.10 8.21 31.48
C GLN A 532 34.37 8.69 30.04
N ARG A 533 34.33 7.78 29.07
CA ARG A 533 34.57 8.13 27.66
C ARG A 533 33.50 9.07 27.13
N VAL A 534 32.23 8.81 27.40
CA VAL A 534 31.11 9.69 27.02
C VAL A 534 31.30 11.09 27.60
N HIS A 535 31.52 11.19 28.93
CA HIS A 535 31.71 12.49 29.60
C HIS A 535 32.97 13.23 29.12
N GLN A 536 34.06 12.50 28.86
CA GLN A 536 35.28 13.08 28.31
C GLN A 536 35.02 13.76 26.96
N ILE A 537 34.34 13.08 26.04
CA ILE A 537 34.10 13.62 24.72
C ILE A 537 33.07 14.76 24.75
N LEU A 538 32.03 14.67 25.59
CA LEU A 538 31.09 15.77 25.81
C LEU A 538 31.85 17.05 26.23
N ASN A 539 32.69 16.91 27.25
CA ASN A 539 33.48 18.05 27.77
C ASN A 539 34.45 18.60 26.71
N LEU A 540 35.16 17.74 25.98
CA LEU A 540 36.13 18.16 24.96
C LEU A 540 35.47 18.94 23.79
N ARG A 541 34.24 18.58 23.40
CA ARG A 541 33.51 19.22 22.30
C ARG A 541 32.52 20.28 22.73
N GLY A 542 32.53 20.70 24.01
CA GLY A 542 31.62 21.70 24.55
C GLY A 542 30.17 21.24 24.63
N GLY A 543 29.92 19.93 24.58
CA GLY A 543 28.59 19.34 24.80
C GLY A 543 28.21 19.37 26.28
N SER A 544 26.93 19.22 26.59
CA SER A 544 26.40 19.30 27.94
C SER A 544 25.51 18.09 28.27
N VAL A 545 25.76 17.51 29.44
CA VAL A 545 24.87 16.51 30.04
C VAL A 545 23.42 17.05 30.16
N LYS A 546 23.27 18.35 30.42
CA LYS A 546 21.96 19.00 30.51
C LYS A 546 21.20 18.94 29.16
N THR A 547 21.92 19.12 28.05
CA THR A 547 21.33 19.01 26.70
C THR A 547 20.85 17.59 26.42
N VAL A 548 21.66 16.58 26.76
CA VAL A 548 21.25 15.16 26.59
C VAL A 548 20.02 14.85 27.44
N ARG A 549 20.01 15.29 28.70
CA ARG A 549 18.83 15.12 29.57
C ARG A 549 17.59 15.84 29.06
N HIS A 550 17.74 17.01 28.45
CA HIS A 550 16.62 17.75 27.85
C HIS A 550 16.02 16.97 26.65
N ILE A 551 16.88 16.54 25.72
CA ILE A 551 16.46 15.75 24.55
C ILE A 551 15.74 14.45 24.98
N MET A 552 16.25 13.79 26.02
CA MET A 552 15.65 12.55 26.51
C MET A 552 14.32 12.76 27.25
N ARG A 553 14.13 13.90 27.92
CA ARG A 553 12.82 14.26 28.50
C ARG A 553 11.80 14.54 27.40
N GLU A 554 12.20 15.34 26.41
CA GLU A 554 11.37 15.58 25.23
C GLU A 554 10.98 14.27 24.53
N TYR A 555 11.93 13.33 24.37
CA TYR A 555 11.64 12.00 23.84
C TYR A 555 10.60 11.25 24.68
N ALA A 556 10.73 11.26 26.01
CA ALA A 556 9.78 10.60 26.89
C ALA A 556 8.37 11.25 26.87
N GLU A 557 8.31 12.58 26.70
CA GLU A 557 7.05 13.35 26.59
C GLU A 557 6.38 13.14 25.23
N SER A 558 7.18 13.01 24.15
CA SER A 558 6.69 12.80 22.78
C SER A 558 6.32 11.34 22.47
N MET A 559 6.46 10.41 23.42
CA MET A 559 5.97 9.04 23.25
C MET A 559 4.45 9.09 23.15
N GLY A 560 3.91 8.88 21.92
CA GLY A 560 2.50 9.05 21.63
C GLY A 560 1.55 8.14 22.42
N ASP A 561 0.27 8.42 22.32
CA ASP A 561 -0.83 7.71 23.01
C ASP A 561 -1.10 6.31 22.43
N GLY A 562 -0.03 5.56 22.13
CA GLY A 562 -0.12 4.21 21.57
C GLY A 562 -1.08 3.29 22.32
N LYS A 563 -1.47 2.19 21.67
CA LYS A 563 -2.48 1.21 22.16
C LYS A 563 -2.23 0.66 23.59
N ASN A 564 -1.10 0.98 24.23
CA ASN A 564 -0.72 0.46 25.55
C ASN A 564 -0.15 1.57 26.47
N GLU A 565 -1.05 2.22 27.19
CA GLU A 565 -0.74 3.27 28.18
C GLU A 565 0.22 2.78 29.30
N GLU A 566 0.07 1.54 29.74
CA GLU A 566 0.95 0.96 30.77
C GLU A 566 2.39 0.84 30.27
N PHE A 567 2.57 0.47 29.01
CA PHE A 567 3.89 0.40 28.39
C PHE A 567 4.53 1.79 28.30
N ARG A 568 3.78 2.79 27.84
CA ARG A 568 4.24 4.18 27.75
C ARG A 568 4.74 4.68 29.12
N GLN A 569 3.94 4.54 30.15
CA GLN A 569 4.28 4.95 31.52
C GLN A 569 5.50 4.21 32.05
N SER A 570 5.61 2.91 31.76
CA SER A 570 6.76 2.09 32.15
C SER A 570 8.06 2.57 31.47
N GLU A 571 8.00 2.88 30.17
CA GLU A 571 9.16 3.37 29.42
C GLU A 571 9.55 4.81 29.83
N GLN A 572 8.57 5.69 30.02
CA GLN A 572 8.82 7.04 30.55
C GLN A 572 9.54 6.97 31.91
N LYS A 573 9.04 6.14 32.81
CA LYS A 573 9.68 5.92 34.10
C LYS A 573 11.10 5.38 33.96
N ARG A 574 11.31 4.38 33.11
CA ARG A 574 12.62 3.81 32.82
C ARG A 574 13.61 4.87 32.33
N ILE A 575 13.18 5.72 31.39
CA ILE A 575 14.01 6.81 30.88
C ILE A 575 14.39 7.77 32.01
N MET A 576 13.42 8.13 32.85
CA MET A 576 13.70 9.02 34.01
C MET A 576 14.68 8.40 35.00
N ASP A 577 14.53 7.10 35.34
CA ASP A 577 15.45 6.37 36.21
C ASP A 577 16.88 6.31 35.62
N LEU A 578 16.99 6.13 34.28
CA LEU A 578 18.29 6.17 33.60
C LEU A 578 18.93 7.56 33.64
N LEU A 579 18.15 8.62 33.53
CA LEU A 579 18.62 10.01 33.54
C LEU A 579 19.09 10.45 34.94
N GLU A 580 18.57 9.87 36.02
CA GLU A 580 19.05 10.13 37.38
C GLU A 580 20.51 9.66 37.57
N ASN A 581 20.86 8.57 36.88
CA ASN A 581 22.18 7.95 36.98
C ASN A 581 23.18 8.42 35.90
N PHE A 582 22.77 9.22 34.95
CA PHE A 582 23.56 9.81 33.85
C PHE A 582 24.08 11.19 34.26
#